data_65cac3238b1ce7d049905bf11a2762c8
#
_entry.id   65cac3238b1ce7d049905bf11a2762c8
#
_cell.length_a   1.000
_cell.length_b   1.000
_cell.length_c   1.000
_cell.angle_alpha   90.00
_cell.angle_beta   90.00
_cell.angle_gamma   90.00
#
_symmetry.space_group_name_H-M   'P 1'
#
loop_
_entity.id
_entity.type
_entity.pdbx_description
1 polymer ?
#
loop_
_entity_poly.entity_id
_entity_poly.type
_entity_poly.pdbx_seq_one_letter_code
_entity_poly.pdbx_strand_id
1 'polypeptide(L)'
;MTSETATLRDQDAAAAPFRRRIELTIAGIGLAAAAILQGGFAFVIIRSDEETLQTAILPALREAGFDISDADAPVALNTLAAWFGFSFILVALLCAIGFFFALHRPRRRSTAWWFVGAGVACLLGTQLVLYPVAFLFFLSAALFAVRKPTPRSSS
;
A
#
# COMPACT_ATOMS: atom_id res chain seq x y z
N MET A 1 35.32 -39.46 6.99
CA MET A 1 35.33 -38.17 6.23
C MET A 1 33.98 -37.79 5.60
N THR A 2 32.96 -38.64 5.61
CA THR A 2 31.64 -38.38 4.99
C THR A 2 30.61 -37.73 5.91
N SER A 3 30.74 -37.86 7.23
CA SER A 3 29.75 -37.29 8.20
C SER A 3 29.91 -35.77 8.41
N GLU A 4 31.12 -35.25 8.28
CA GLU A 4 31.42 -33.84 8.57
C GLU A 4 30.96 -32.92 7.42
N THR A 5 31.05 -33.41 6.19
CA THR A 5 30.55 -32.67 5.00
C THR A 5 29.02 -32.62 4.94
N ALA A 6 28.32 -33.61 5.50
CA ALA A 6 26.86 -33.62 5.60
C ALA A 6 26.36 -32.59 6.65
N THR A 7 27.04 -32.50 7.78
CA THR A 7 26.69 -31.50 8.82
C THR A 7 26.94 -30.07 8.41
N LEU A 8 28.00 -29.79 7.65
CA LEU A 8 28.27 -28.45 7.12
C LEU A 8 27.22 -28.02 6.07
N ARG A 9 26.77 -28.97 5.22
CA ARG A 9 25.73 -28.71 4.22
C ARG A 9 24.36 -28.44 4.86
N ASP A 10 24.04 -29.13 5.94
CA ASP A 10 22.81 -28.88 6.70
C ASP A 10 22.85 -27.56 7.48
N GLN A 11 24.03 -27.14 7.94
CA GLN A 11 24.22 -25.82 8.58
C GLN A 11 24.07 -24.66 7.60
N ASP A 12 24.57 -24.79 6.37
CA ASP A 12 24.40 -23.78 5.32
C ASP A 12 22.95 -23.68 4.82
N ALA A 13 22.23 -24.79 4.75
CA ALA A 13 20.80 -24.79 4.42
C ALA A 13 19.95 -24.14 5.52
N ALA A 14 20.35 -24.25 6.79
CA ALA A 14 19.68 -23.60 7.93
C ALA A 14 19.92 -22.08 8.02
N ALA A 15 20.94 -21.56 7.32
CA ALA A 15 21.32 -20.15 7.34
C ALA A 15 20.64 -19.31 6.24
N ALA A 16 19.75 -19.89 5.43
CA ALA A 16 19.04 -19.12 4.39
C ALA A 16 18.30 -17.92 5.01
N PRO A 17 18.59 -16.69 4.56
CA PRO A 17 17.95 -15.51 5.15
C PRO A 17 16.45 -15.58 4.90
N PHE A 18 15.66 -15.43 5.98
CA PHE A 18 14.21 -15.38 5.91
C PHE A 18 13.78 -14.14 5.12
N ARG A 19 13.45 -14.33 3.85
CA ARG A 19 13.09 -13.24 2.93
C ARG A 19 11.58 -13.15 2.77
N ARG A 20 11.02 -12.02 3.19
CA ARG A 20 9.59 -11.66 3.03
C ARG A 20 9.36 -10.95 1.69
N ARG A 21 9.79 -11.58 0.58
CA ARG A 21 9.72 -10.96 -0.75
C ARG A 21 8.28 -10.81 -1.24
N ILE A 22 7.46 -11.83 -1.03
CA ILE A 22 6.07 -11.85 -1.53
C ILE A 22 5.26 -10.75 -0.85
N GLU A 23 5.35 -10.63 0.46
CA GLU A 23 4.66 -9.62 1.25
C GLU A 23 5.04 -8.20 0.81
N LEU A 24 6.34 -7.97 0.63
CA LEU A 24 6.86 -6.67 0.17
C LEU A 24 6.45 -6.36 -1.27
N THR A 25 6.40 -7.37 -2.15
CA THR A 25 5.95 -7.21 -3.54
C THR A 25 4.48 -6.82 -3.58
N ILE A 26 3.62 -7.49 -2.81
CA ILE A 26 2.18 -7.18 -2.75
C ILE A 26 1.96 -5.76 -2.20
N ALA A 27 2.65 -5.38 -1.13
CA ALA A 27 2.58 -4.02 -0.59
C ALA A 27 3.11 -2.98 -1.58
N GLY A 28 4.17 -3.30 -2.33
CA GLY A 28 4.72 -2.45 -3.39
C GLY A 28 3.75 -2.23 -4.55
N ILE A 29 3.05 -3.29 -4.98
CA ILE A 29 1.99 -3.19 -5.99
C ILE A 29 0.84 -2.33 -5.47
N GLY A 30 0.42 -2.52 -4.22
CA GLY A 30 -0.60 -1.69 -3.58
C GLY A 30 -0.21 -0.21 -3.52
N LEU A 31 1.05 0.09 -3.17
CA LEU A 31 1.56 1.46 -3.15
C LEU A 31 1.63 2.08 -4.55
N ALA A 32 2.06 1.32 -5.56
CA ALA A 32 2.07 1.78 -6.95
C ALA A 32 0.66 2.07 -7.47
N ALA A 33 -0.31 1.20 -7.16
CA ALA A 33 -1.71 1.42 -7.50
C ALA A 33 -2.28 2.66 -6.79
N ALA A 34 -1.97 2.85 -5.51
CA ALA A 34 -2.36 4.06 -4.78
C ALA A 34 -1.74 5.33 -5.38
N ALA A 35 -0.47 5.27 -5.80
CA ALA A 35 0.22 6.39 -6.44
C ALA A 35 -0.45 6.79 -7.75
N ILE A 36 -0.81 5.81 -8.58
CA ILE A 36 -1.47 6.06 -9.88
C ILE A 36 -2.89 6.61 -9.67
N LEU A 37 -3.67 5.99 -8.78
CA LEU A 37 -5.08 6.33 -8.62
C LEU A 37 -5.28 7.58 -7.76
N GLN A 38 -4.69 7.66 -6.58
CA GLN A 38 -4.84 8.82 -5.69
C GLN A 38 -3.93 9.97 -6.11
N GLY A 39 -2.65 9.69 -6.33
CA GLY A 39 -1.67 10.69 -6.72
C GLY A 39 -1.95 11.20 -8.13
N GLY A 40 -2.28 10.31 -9.07
CA GLY A 40 -2.64 10.67 -10.45
C GLY A 40 -3.90 11.53 -10.49
N PHE A 41 -4.96 11.17 -9.76
CA PHE A 41 -6.18 11.97 -9.67
C PHE A 41 -5.89 13.37 -9.11
N ALA A 42 -5.21 13.46 -7.97
CA ALA A 42 -4.85 14.74 -7.38
C ALA A 42 -4.01 15.61 -8.34
N PHE A 43 -3.04 15.00 -9.02
CA PHE A 43 -2.19 15.69 -9.99
C PHE A 43 -2.99 16.21 -11.19
N VAL A 44 -3.89 15.40 -11.75
CA VAL A 44 -4.74 15.80 -12.88
C VAL A 44 -5.62 16.98 -12.49
N ILE A 45 -6.35 16.92 -11.37
CA ILE A 45 -7.22 18.00 -10.92
C ILE A 45 -6.44 19.30 -10.72
N ILE A 46 -5.28 19.26 -10.05
CA ILE A 46 -4.46 20.47 -9.78
C ILE A 46 -3.89 21.09 -11.06
N ARG A 47 -3.69 20.29 -12.13
CA ARG A 47 -3.13 20.74 -13.41
C ARG A 47 -4.18 21.09 -14.46
N SER A 48 -5.42 20.66 -14.26
CA SER A 48 -6.52 20.91 -15.22
C SER A 48 -7.00 22.36 -15.12
N ASP A 49 -7.25 22.95 -16.25
CA ASP A 49 -7.96 24.21 -16.36
C ASP A 49 -9.48 24.03 -16.09
N GLU A 50 -10.17 25.13 -15.88
CA GLU A 50 -11.59 25.10 -15.52
C GLU A 50 -12.45 24.50 -16.65
N GLU A 51 -12.10 24.72 -17.90
CA GLU A 51 -12.80 24.17 -19.07
C GLU A 51 -12.69 22.63 -19.08
N THR A 52 -11.49 22.06 -18.85
CA THR A 52 -11.29 20.61 -18.76
C THR A 52 -12.02 20.00 -17.57
N LEU A 53 -12.04 20.69 -16.43
CA LEU A 53 -12.79 20.23 -15.26
C LEU A 53 -14.28 20.09 -15.54
N GLN A 54 -14.88 21.07 -16.20
CA GLN A 54 -16.32 21.10 -16.50
C GLN A 54 -16.71 20.16 -17.65
N THR A 55 -15.90 20.05 -18.70
CA THR A 55 -16.29 19.31 -19.91
C THR A 55 -15.93 17.83 -19.87
N ALA A 56 -14.86 17.45 -19.19
CA ALA A 56 -14.38 16.07 -19.17
C ALA A 56 -14.51 15.40 -17.79
N ILE A 57 -14.11 16.08 -16.72
CA ILE A 57 -13.96 15.45 -15.41
C ILE A 57 -15.31 15.41 -14.67
N LEU A 58 -16.05 16.50 -14.67
CA LEU A 58 -17.32 16.59 -13.96
C LEU A 58 -18.38 15.59 -14.49
N PRO A 59 -18.57 15.43 -15.81
CA PRO A 59 -19.47 14.41 -16.34
C PRO A 59 -19.08 12.98 -15.93
N ALA A 60 -17.78 12.65 -15.99
CA ALA A 60 -17.29 11.33 -15.59
C ALA A 60 -17.53 11.04 -14.10
N LEU A 61 -17.40 12.05 -13.23
CA LEU A 61 -17.71 11.91 -11.80
C LEU A 61 -19.21 11.73 -11.55
N ARG A 62 -20.06 12.43 -12.30
CA ARG A 62 -21.53 12.25 -12.21
C ARG A 62 -21.96 10.85 -12.65
N GLU A 63 -21.37 10.32 -13.71
CA GLU A 63 -21.59 8.92 -14.13
C GLU A 63 -21.14 7.93 -13.05
N ALA A 64 -20.09 8.27 -12.31
CA ALA A 64 -19.61 7.47 -11.16
C ALA A 64 -20.48 7.64 -9.89
N GLY A 65 -21.55 8.47 -9.93
CA GLY A 65 -22.52 8.64 -8.85
C GLY A 65 -22.23 9.79 -7.89
N PHE A 66 -21.31 10.71 -8.23
CA PHE A 66 -21.07 11.92 -7.44
C PHE A 66 -22.06 13.01 -7.84
N ASP A 67 -22.89 13.45 -6.91
CA ASP A 67 -23.82 14.57 -7.12
C ASP A 67 -23.12 15.89 -6.79
N ILE A 68 -22.53 16.51 -7.81
CA ILE A 68 -21.79 17.79 -7.70
C ILE A 68 -22.49 18.82 -8.58
N SER A 69 -22.91 19.97 -8.01
CA SER A 69 -23.47 21.08 -8.76
C SER A 69 -22.40 21.81 -9.58
N ASP A 70 -22.77 22.40 -10.75
CA ASP A 70 -21.80 23.11 -11.60
C ASP A 70 -21.17 24.31 -10.87
N ALA A 71 -21.91 24.98 -10.02
CA ALA A 71 -21.43 26.15 -9.29
C ALA A 71 -20.36 25.80 -8.23
N ASP A 72 -20.50 24.62 -7.59
CA ASP A 72 -19.60 24.19 -6.54
C ASP A 72 -18.47 23.28 -7.04
N ALA A 73 -18.55 22.85 -8.31
CA ALA A 73 -17.63 21.87 -8.89
C ALA A 73 -16.15 22.23 -8.70
N PRO A 74 -15.66 23.44 -8.98
CA PRO A 74 -14.23 23.75 -8.83
C PRO A 74 -13.75 23.61 -7.38
N VAL A 75 -14.56 24.07 -6.44
CA VAL A 75 -14.23 24.00 -4.99
C VAL A 75 -14.28 22.55 -4.50
N ALA A 76 -15.30 21.81 -4.88
CA ALA A 76 -15.47 20.41 -4.51
C ALA A 76 -14.33 19.54 -5.06
N LEU A 77 -13.97 19.72 -6.34
CA LEU A 77 -12.90 18.97 -7.00
C LEU A 77 -11.53 19.27 -6.38
N ASN A 78 -11.23 20.55 -6.14
CA ASN A 78 -9.96 20.92 -5.47
C ASN A 78 -9.90 20.35 -4.05
N THR A 79 -10.99 20.37 -3.30
CA THR A 79 -11.06 19.80 -1.96
C THR A 79 -10.85 18.29 -2.00
N LEU A 80 -11.49 17.60 -2.95
CA LEU A 80 -11.35 16.16 -3.15
C LEU A 80 -9.91 15.79 -3.56
N ALA A 81 -9.31 16.56 -4.47
CA ALA A 81 -7.92 16.37 -4.89
C ALA A 81 -6.93 16.57 -3.73
N ALA A 82 -7.12 17.60 -2.91
CA ALA A 82 -6.30 17.83 -1.73
C ALA A 82 -6.44 16.67 -0.72
N TRP A 83 -7.65 16.18 -0.51
CA TRP A 83 -7.92 15.06 0.37
C TRP A 83 -7.27 13.76 -0.11
N PHE A 84 -7.36 13.46 -1.40
CA PHE A 84 -6.71 12.29 -2.01
C PHE A 84 -5.19 12.41 -1.98
N GLY A 85 -4.65 13.58 -2.24
CA GLY A 85 -3.22 13.86 -2.14
C GLY A 85 -2.70 13.66 -0.72
N PHE A 86 -3.39 14.21 0.28
CA PHE A 86 -3.04 14.01 1.69
C PHE A 86 -3.11 12.54 2.10
N SER A 87 -4.18 11.85 1.72
CA SER A 87 -4.35 10.42 1.99
C SER A 87 -3.21 9.60 1.37
N PHE A 88 -2.84 9.90 0.13
CA PHE A 88 -1.72 9.24 -0.54
C PHE A 88 -0.39 9.44 0.19
N ILE A 89 -0.09 10.66 0.64
CA ILE A 89 1.11 10.95 1.42
C ILE A 89 1.13 10.11 2.71
N LEU A 90 -0.01 10.00 3.40
CA LEU A 90 -0.13 9.19 4.61
C LEU A 90 0.10 7.71 4.33
N VAL A 91 -0.51 7.17 3.27
CA VAL A 91 -0.31 5.78 2.82
C VAL A 91 1.17 5.52 2.48
N ALA A 92 1.79 6.42 1.71
CA ALA A 92 3.19 6.32 1.33
C ALA A 92 4.12 6.33 2.55
N LEU A 93 3.86 7.19 3.53
CA LEU A 93 4.63 7.27 4.78
C LEU A 93 4.51 5.97 5.59
N LEU A 94 3.29 5.46 5.78
CA LEU A 94 3.05 4.21 6.51
C LEU A 94 3.70 3.02 5.80
N CYS A 95 3.64 2.96 4.48
CA CYS A 95 4.34 1.96 3.69
C CYS A 95 5.86 2.08 3.81
N ALA A 96 6.42 3.29 3.75
CA ALA A 96 7.85 3.51 3.90
C ALA A 96 8.36 3.01 5.25
N ILE A 97 7.64 3.33 6.33
CA ILE A 97 7.93 2.83 7.67
C ILE A 97 7.81 1.30 7.71
N GLY A 98 6.74 0.74 7.14
CA GLY A 98 6.53 -0.70 7.04
C GLY A 98 7.66 -1.42 6.30
N PHE A 99 8.09 -0.90 5.15
CA PHE A 99 9.23 -1.41 4.39
C PHE A 99 10.54 -1.32 5.17
N PHE A 100 10.79 -0.18 5.82
CA PHE A 100 11.97 0.00 6.65
C PHE A 100 12.05 -1.07 7.74
N PHE A 101 10.99 -1.29 8.50
CA PHE A 101 10.96 -2.31 9.54
C PHE A 101 11.01 -3.74 8.97
N ALA A 102 10.40 -4.00 7.83
CA ALA A 102 10.44 -5.31 7.19
C ALA A 102 11.85 -5.69 6.73
N LEU A 103 12.64 -4.71 6.29
CA LEU A 103 14.03 -4.92 5.84
C LEU A 103 15.00 -5.05 7.02
N HIS A 104 14.84 -4.21 8.07
CA HIS A 104 15.77 -4.19 9.21
C HIS A 104 15.43 -5.19 10.31
N ARG A 105 14.14 -5.56 10.47
CA ARG A 105 13.67 -6.48 11.51
C ARG A 105 12.64 -7.47 10.96
N PRO A 106 13.02 -8.38 10.04
CA PRO A 106 12.07 -9.23 9.30
C PRO A 106 11.28 -10.22 10.17
N ARG A 107 11.73 -10.47 11.40
CA ARG A 107 11.08 -11.40 12.35
C ARG A 107 9.99 -10.75 13.22
N ARG A 108 9.85 -9.42 13.20
CA ARG A 108 8.93 -8.71 14.09
C ARG A 108 7.52 -8.68 13.49
N ARG A 109 6.54 -9.28 14.16
CA ARG A 109 5.13 -9.28 13.74
C ARG A 109 4.49 -7.88 13.74
N SER A 110 5.05 -6.95 14.54
CA SER A 110 4.54 -5.57 14.59
C SER A 110 4.65 -4.82 13.27
N THR A 111 5.47 -5.30 12.31
CA THR A 111 5.54 -4.72 10.96
C THR A 111 4.21 -4.82 10.21
N ALA A 112 3.39 -5.85 10.47
CA ALA A 112 2.07 -5.99 9.88
C ALA A 112 1.15 -4.81 10.17
N TRP A 113 1.24 -4.20 11.37
CA TRP A 113 0.40 -3.08 11.76
C TRP A 113 0.57 -1.83 10.89
N TRP A 114 1.77 -1.61 10.36
CA TRP A 114 2.02 -0.48 9.44
C TRP A 114 1.27 -0.65 8.12
N PHE A 115 1.21 -1.89 7.60
CA PHE A 115 0.44 -2.19 6.39
C PHE A 115 -1.07 -2.20 6.64
N VAL A 116 -1.52 -2.63 7.82
CA VAL A 116 -2.92 -2.44 8.24
C VAL A 116 -3.27 -0.96 8.28
N GLY A 117 -2.41 -0.14 8.90
CA GLY A 117 -2.58 1.32 8.95
C GLY A 117 -2.64 1.94 7.56
N ALA A 118 -1.77 1.52 6.64
CA ALA A 118 -1.79 1.98 5.24
C ALA A 118 -3.10 1.60 4.53
N GLY A 119 -3.59 0.38 4.74
CA GLY A 119 -4.88 -0.07 4.19
C GLY A 119 -6.06 0.73 4.72
N VAL A 120 -6.10 0.98 6.04
CA VAL A 120 -7.14 1.80 6.67
C VAL A 120 -7.07 3.25 6.18
N ALA A 121 -5.86 3.84 6.10
CA ALA A 121 -5.68 5.19 5.58
C ALA A 121 -6.12 5.30 4.12
N CYS A 122 -5.85 4.28 3.29
CA CYS A 122 -6.31 4.21 1.91
C CYS A 122 -7.84 4.15 1.85
N LEU A 123 -8.50 3.31 2.66
CA LEU A 123 -9.96 3.19 2.68
C LEU A 123 -10.66 4.48 3.12
N LEU A 124 -10.20 5.06 4.22
CA LEU A 124 -10.81 6.28 4.77
C LEU A 124 -10.54 7.48 3.86
N GLY A 125 -9.33 7.58 3.34
CA GLY A 125 -8.92 8.68 2.49
C GLY A 125 -9.58 8.69 1.11
N THR A 126 -10.05 7.54 0.63
CA THR A 126 -10.76 7.43 -0.64
C THR A 126 -12.26 7.14 -0.47
N GLN A 127 -12.78 7.32 0.74
CA GLN A 127 -14.19 7.05 1.04
C GLN A 127 -14.66 5.67 0.54
N LEU A 128 -13.81 4.65 0.72
CA LEU A 128 -14.03 3.27 0.30
C LEU A 128 -13.97 3.01 -1.22
N VAL A 129 -13.79 4.02 -2.06
CA VAL A 129 -13.74 3.85 -3.53
C VAL A 129 -12.58 2.91 -3.94
N LEU A 130 -11.44 3.03 -3.29
CA LEU A 130 -10.23 2.23 -3.59
C LEU A 130 -10.11 0.99 -2.70
N TYR A 131 -11.23 0.35 -2.34
CA TYR A 131 -11.20 -0.89 -1.55
C TYR A 131 -10.32 -2.01 -2.16
N PRO A 132 -10.18 -2.20 -3.50
CA PRO A 132 -9.30 -3.23 -4.03
C PRO A 132 -7.82 -2.96 -3.74
N VAL A 133 -7.42 -1.68 -3.74
CA VAL A 133 -6.05 -1.27 -3.38
C VAL A 133 -5.79 -1.49 -1.88
N ALA A 134 -6.73 -1.09 -1.04
CA ALA A 134 -6.65 -1.34 0.40
C ALA A 134 -6.57 -2.83 0.73
N PHE A 135 -7.28 -3.68 -0.03
CA PHE A 135 -7.22 -5.12 0.12
C PHE A 135 -5.80 -5.67 -0.07
N LEU A 136 -5.00 -5.14 -1.00
CA LEU A 136 -3.60 -5.54 -1.18
C LEU A 136 -2.77 -5.27 0.07
N PHE A 137 -2.99 -4.14 0.76
CA PHE A 137 -2.31 -3.84 2.01
C PHE A 137 -2.74 -4.79 3.13
N PHE A 138 -4.03 -5.10 3.24
CA PHE A 138 -4.52 -6.06 4.23
C PHE A 138 -4.02 -7.48 3.94
N LEU A 139 -3.96 -7.88 2.67
CA LEU A 139 -3.40 -9.16 2.26
C LEU A 139 -1.91 -9.25 2.62
N SER A 140 -1.14 -8.20 2.35
CA SER A 140 0.26 -8.11 2.76
C SER A 140 0.39 -8.24 4.28
N ALA A 141 -0.40 -7.49 5.04
CA ALA A 141 -0.40 -7.53 6.50
C ALA A 141 -0.75 -8.93 7.04
N ALA A 142 -1.75 -9.59 6.46
CA ALA A 142 -2.14 -10.95 6.83
C ALA A 142 -1.00 -11.95 6.60
N LEU A 143 -0.31 -11.87 5.46
CA LEU A 143 0.85 -12.70 5.16
C LEU A 143 1.99 -12.47 6.17
N PHE A 144 2.23 -11.22 6.58
CA PHE A 144 3.19 -10.91 7.65
C PHE A 144 2.79 -11.52 9.00
N ALA A 145 1.50 -11.60 9.31
CA ALA A 145 0.99 -12.14 10.56
C ALA A 145 1.02 -13.67 10.60
N VAL A 146 0.67 -14.34 9.49
CA VAL A 146 0.52 -15.80 9.41
C VAL A 146 1.86 -16.51 9.28
N ARG A 147 2.81 -15.94 8.56
CA ARG A 147 4.11 -16.57 8.31
C ARG A 147 4.97 -16.61 9.56
N LYS A 148 4.96 -17.77 10.24
CA LYS A 148 5.80 -18.01 11.42
C LYS A 148 7.26 -18.19 10.99
N PRO A 149 8.23 -17.57 11.70
CA PRO A 149 9.63 -17.97 11.59
C PRO A 149 9.73 -19.43 12.04
N THR A 150 10.30 -20.29 11.23
CA THR A 150 10.62 -21.68 11.64
C THR A 150 11.48 -21.63 12.89
N PRO A 151 11.11 -22.32 13.99
CA PRO A 151 11.97 -22.41 15.17
C PRO A 151 13.27 -23.12 14.75
N ARG A 152 14.41 -22.57 15.14
CA ARG A 152 15.65 -23.34 15.12
C ARG A 152 15.45 -24.53 16.04
N SER A 153 15.49 -25.75 15.52
CA SER A 153 15.66 -26.94 16.31
C SER A 153 17.05 -26.83 16.95
N SER A 154 17.09 -26.46 18.23
CA SER A 154 18.27 -26.60 19.06
C SER A 154 18.43 -28.09 19.33
N SER A 155 19.29 -28.75 18.61
CA SER A 155 19.88 -30.02 18.94
C SER A 155 21.18 -29.76 19.70
#